data_4e6de442476a3f765459fc82a371bd2f
#
_entry.id   4e6de442476a3f765459fc82a371bd2f
#
_cell.length_a   1.000
_cell.length_b   1.000
_cell.length_c   1.000
_cell.angle_alpha   90.00
_cell.angle_beta   90.00
_cell.angle_gamma   90.00
#
_symmetry.space_group_name_H-M   'P 1'
#
loop_
_entity.id
_entity.type
_entity.pdbx_description
1 polymer ?
#
loop_
_entity_poly.entity_id
_entity_poly.type
_entity_poly.pdbx_seq_one_letter_code
_entity_poly.pdbx_strand_id
1 'polypeptide(L)'
;MDAKEEQEQIRRVKLFNIVIISVFAIIVFAALICFGIYKYSHTFTTDKWNSNTENRKKIVSDMLNKHKLVGMSEPDIIELLGDEDSEQSSFKISKEYFPPETTIVYFLGVDYMDFCWLIISLEDGVVRSYCIDVT
;
A
#
# COMPACT_ATOMS: atom_id res chain seq x y z
N MET A 1 61.82 8.66 -4.88
CA MET A 1 60.80 7.59 -4.96
C MET A 1 61.10 6.75 -6.17
N ASP A 2 61.24 5.47 -5.94
CA ASP A 2 61.66 4.55 -7.02
C ASP A 2 60.46 4.32 -7.96
N ALA A 3 60.70 4.21 -9.26
CA ALA A 3 59.61 4.02 -10.26
C ALA A 3 58.71 2.82 -9.95
N LYS A 4 59.20 1.85 -9.21
CA LYS A 4 58.43 0.71 -8.70
C LYS A 4 57.45 1.13 -7.60
N GLU A 5 57.84 1.98 -6.70
CA GLU A 5 56.97 2.45 -5.61
C GLU A 5 55.84 3.32 -6.15
N GLU A 6 56.10 4.14 -7.16
CA GLU A 6 55.12 4.97 -7.82
C GLU A 6 54.05 4.14 -8.54
N GLN A 7 54.47 3.09 -9.25
CA GLN A 7 53.55 2.18 -9.92
C GLN A 7 52.69 1.38 -8.92
N GLU A 8 53.25 0.98 -7.80
CA GLU A 8 52.51 0.26 -6.76
C GLU A 8 51.48 1.18 -6.07
N GLN A 9 51.82 2.44 -5.82
CA GLN A 9 50.85 3.41 -5.30
C GLN A 9 49.69 3.67 -6.27
N ILE A 10 49.98 3.85 -7.57
CA ILE A 10 48.95 4.02 -8.60
C ILE A 10 48.04 2.81 -8.65
N ARG A 11 48.60 1.60 -8.55
CA ARG A 11 47.79 0.37 -8.51
C ARG A 11 46.91 0.27 -7.29
N ARG A 12 47.40 0.63 -6.11
CA ARG A 12 46.63 0.66 -4.85
C ARG A 12 45.45 1.64 -4.93
N VAL A 13 45.69 2.85 -5.44
CA VAL A 13 44.66 3.87 -5.63
C VAL A 13 43.60 3.41 -6.61
N LYS A 14 44.00 2.80 -7.74
CA LYS A 14 43.04 2.24 -8.71
C LYS A 14 42.17 1.14 -8.10
N LEU A 15 42.78 0.20 -7.36
CA LEU A 15 42.06 -0.87 -6.68
C LEU A 15 41.09 -0.30 -5.63
N PHE A 16 41.52 0.67 -4.86
CA PHE A 16 40.66 1.35 -3.87
C PHE A 16 39.45 2.01 -4.52
N ASN A 17 39.66 2.76 -5.61
CA ASN A 17 38.57 3.37 -6.36
C ASN A 17 37.59 2.35 -6.95
N ILE A 18 38.10 1.23 -7.48
CA ILE A 18 37.25 0.15 -8.00
C ILE A 18 36.39 -0.43 -6.86
N VAL A 19 36.97 -0.67 -5.69
CA VAL A 19 36.24 -1.19 -4.53
C VAL A 19 35.14 -0.22 -4.10
N ILE A 20 35.46 1.07 -3.98
CA ILE A 20 34.47 2.10 -3.61
C ILE A 20 33.32 2.15 -4.61
N ILE A 21 33.64 2.18 -5.91
CA ILE A 21 32.62 2.21 -6.98
C ILE A 21 31.75 0.97 -6.92
N SER A 22 32.35 -0.21 -6.69
CA SER A 22 31.61 -1.48 -6.59
C SER A 22 30.67 -1.50 -5.39
N VAL A 23 31.13 -1.04 -4.22
CA VAL A 23 30.30 -0.94 -3.01
C VAL A 23 29.15 0.02 -3.24
N PHE A 24 29.42 1.19 -3.82
CA PHE A 24 28.38 2.17 -4.13
C PHE A 24 27.35 1.60 -5.11
N ALA A 25 27.78 0.90 -6.15
CA ALA A 25 26.88 0.25 -7.12
C ALA A 25 25.98 -0.81 -6.45
N ILE A 26 26.51 -1.58 -5.51
CA ILE A 26 25.74 -2.58 -4.76
C ILE A 26 24.68 -1.90 -3.89
N ILE A 27 25.03 -0.82 -3.21
CA ILE A 27 24.09 -0.06 -2.36
C ILE A 27 22.95 0.52 -3.20
N VAL A 28 23.28 1.14 -4.34
CA VAL A 28 22.27 1.68 -5.26
C VAL A 28 21.35 0.57 -5.77
N PHE A 29 21.90 -0.56 -6.16
CA PHE A 29 21.14 -1.71 -6.66
C PHE A 29 20.20 -2.27 -5.57
N ALA A 30 20.69 -2.43 -4.34
CA ALA A 30 19.88 -2.85 -3.21
C ALA A 30 18.75 -1.85 -2.91
N ALA A 31 19.02 -0.55 -2.96
CA ALA A 31 18.01 0.48 -2.78
C ALA A 31 16.92 0.43 -3.86
N LEU A 32 17.29 0.19 -5.12
CA LEU A 32 16.31 0.04 -6.22
C LEU A 32 15.42 -1.20 -6.04
N ILE A 33 15.99 -2.32 -5.58
CA ILE A 33 15.20 -3.53 -5.28
C ILE A 33 14.23 -3.25 -4.13
N CYS A 34 14.69 -2.66 -3.03
CA CYS A 34 13.84 -2.31 -1.90
C CYS A 34 12.70 -1.37 -2.31
N PHE A 35 13.00 -0.36 -3.14
CA PHE A 35 12.00 0.55 -3.69
C PHE A 35 10.98 -0.18 -4.57
N GLY A 36 11.44 -1.10 -5.42
CA GLY A 36 10.56 -1.91 -6.26
C GLY A 36 9.60 -2.79 -5.43
N ILE A 37 10.11 -3.45 -4.40
CA ILE A 37 9.31 -4.28 -3.48
C ILE A 37 8.30 -3.40 -2.73
N TYR A 38 8.75 -2.25 -2.21
CA TYR A 38 7.87 -1.31 -1.52
C TYR A 38 6.73 -0.84 -2.42
N LYS A 39 7.05 -0.37 -3.62
CA LYS A 39 6.05 0.08 -4.59
C LYS A 39 5.08 -1.04 -4.96
N TYR A 40 5.59 -2.24 -5.23
CA TYR A 40 4.73 -3.40 -5.52
C TYR A 40 3.76 -3.72 -4.37
N SER A 41 4.23 -3.71 -3.12
CA SER A 41 3.40 -4.04 -1.95
C SER A 41 2.34 -2.98 -1.62
N HIS A 42 2.55 -1.72 -2.04
CA HIS A 42 1.62 -0.60 -1.80
C HIS A 42 0.76 -0.25 -3.03
N THR A 43 0.89 -0.99 -4.13
CA THR A 43 0.09 -0.79 -5.32
C THR A 43 -1.19 -1.61 -5.25
N PHE A 44 -2.35 -0.94 -5.42
CA PHE A 44 -3.66 -1.57 -5.49
C PHE A 44 -3.84 -2.35 -6.78
N THR A 45 -4.37 -3.56 -6.64
CA THR A 45 -5.07 -4.33 -7.67
C THR A 45 -6.24 -5.06 -7.03
N THR A 46 -7.31 -5.29 -7.76
CA THR A 46 -8.48 -6.03 -7.28
C THR A 46 -8.12 -7.42 -6.75
N ASP A 47 -7.19 -8.12 -7.41
CA ASP A 47 -6.71 -9.43 -6.96
C ASP A 47 -6.02 -9.37 -5.58
N LYS A 48 -5.17 -8.37 -5.35
CA LYS A 48 -4.51 -8.18 -4.04
C LYS A 48 -5.51 -7.80 -2.96
N TRP A 49 -6.50 -6.99 -3.31
CA TRP A 49 -7.57 -6.60 -2.41
C TRP A 49 -8.39 -7.79 -1.94
N ASN A 50 -8.76 -8.68 -2.85
CA ASN A 50 -9.58 -9.85 -2.55
C ASN A 50 -8.79 -11.02 -1.96
N SER A 51 -7.50 -11.17 -2.29
CA SER A 51 -6.68 -12.29 -1.82
C SER A 51 -6.13 -12.12 -0.40
N ASN A 52 -5.99 -10.89 0.10
CA ASN A 52 -5.39 -10.63 1.40
C ASN A 52 -6.04 -9.43 2.11
N THR A 53 -7.10 -9.71 2.85
CA THR A 53 -7.88 -8.70 3.60
C THR A 53 -7.05 -7.95 4.64
N GLU A 54 -6.13 -8.63 5.32
CA GLU A 54 -5.31 -8.02 6.38
C GLU A 54 -4.28 -7.00 5.84
N ASN A 55 -3.95 -7.07 4.55
CA ASN A 55 -3.01 -6.14 3.91
C ASN A 55 -3.69 -5.00 3.14
N ARG A 56 -5.02 -4.94 3.13
CA ARG A 56 -5.77 -3.86 2.44
C ARG A 56 -5.37 -2.48 2.92
N LYS A 57 -5.01 -2.33 4.20
CA LYS A 57 -4.52 -1.06 4.77
C LYS A 57 -3.32 -0.48 4.01
N LYS A 58 -2.43 -1.34 3.48
CA LYS A 58 -1.24 -0.90 2.73
C LYS A 58 -1.57 -0.36 1.35
N ILE A 59 -2.66 -0.83 0.75
CA ILE A 59 -3.03 -0.54 -0.65
C ILE A 59 -4.26 0.37 -0.77
N VAL A 60 -5.00 0.62 0.32
CA VAL A 60 -6.22 1.44 0.30
C VAL A 60 -5.97 2.87 -0.17
N SER A 61 -4.86 3.48 0.23
CA SER A 61 -4.52 4.83 -0.22
C SER A 61 -4.26 4.90 -1.72
N ASP A 62 -3.58 3.91 -2.29
CA ASP A 62 -3.36 3.82 -3.74
C ASP A 62 -4.66 3.56 -4.48
N MET A 63 -5.55 2.73 -3.92
CA MET A 63 -6.90 2.49 -4.43
C MET A 63 -7.70 3.79 -4.49
N LEU A 64 -7.78 4.55 -3.39
CA LEU A 64 -8.52 5.81 -3.31
C LEU A 64 -7.94 6.90 -4.22
N ASN A 65 -6.64 6.88 -4.49
CA ASN A 65 -6.00 7.80 -5.44
C ASN A 65 -6.29 7.44 -6.90
N LYS A 66 -6.41 6.15 -7.22
CA LYS A 66 -6.68 5.67 -8.59
C LYS A 66 -8.16 5.71 -8.96
N HIS A 67 -9.03 5.48 -7.98
CA HIS A 67 -10.46 5.34 -8.17
C HIS A 67 -11.20 6.37 -7.34
N LYS A 68 -11.93 7.26 -8.01
CA LYS A 68 -12.79 8.23 -7.34
C LYS A 68 -14.10 7.53 -6.94
N LEU A 69 -14.18 7.04 -5.72
CA LEU A 69 -15.34 6.27 -5.25
C LEU A 69 -16.63 7.09 -5.23
N VAL A 70 -16.56 8.36 -4.81
CA VAL A 70 -17.75 9.25 -4.75
C VAL A 70 -18.36 9.42 -6.14
N GLY A 71 -19.62 9.06 -6.25
CA GLY A 71 -20.39 9.05 -7.49
C GLY A 71 -20.42 7.70 -8.22
N MET A 72 -19.68 6.69 -7.75
CA MET A 72 -19.79 5.32 -8.28
C MET A 72 -21.08 4.68 -7.78
N SER A 73 -21.66 3.82 -8.61
CA SER A 73 -22.80 3.00 -8.18
C SER A 73 -22.36 1.85 -7.27
N GLU A 74 -23.28 1.32 -6.48
CA GLU A 74 -23.02 0.13 -5.65
C GLU A 74 -22.48 -1.05 -6.47
N PRO A 75 -23.05 -1.42 -7.64
CA PRO A 75 -22.49 -2.48 -8.49
C PRO A 75 -21.04 -2.20 -8.93
N ASP A 76 -20.67 -0.94 -9.24
CA ASP A 76 -19.31 -0.58 -9.62
C ASP A 76 -18.34 -0.77 -8.46
N ILE A 77 -18.77 -0.48 -7.23
CA ILE A 77 -17.97 -0.73 -6.01
C ILE A 77 -17.74 -2.23 -5.82
N ILE A 78 -18.78 -3.04 -5.99
CA ILE A 78 -18.67 -4.52 -5.87
C ILE A 78 -17.77 -5.08 -6.97
N GLU A 79 -17.86 -4.57 -8.19
CA GLU A 79 -16.95 -4.98 -9.28
C GLU A 79 -15.48 -4.63 -8.98
N LEU A 80 -15.24 -3.45 -8.38
CA LEU A 80 -13.90 -2.99 -8.06
C LEU A 80 -13.29 -3.70 -6.85
N LEU A 81 -14.06 -3.85 -5.77
CA LEU A 81 -13.58 -4.26 -4.44
C LEU A 81 -14.06 -5.66 -4.02
N GLY A 82 -14.96 -6.29 -4.79
CA GLY A 82 -15.61 -7.53 -4.41
C GLY A 82 -16.77 -7.30 -3.44
N ASP A 83 -17.36 -8.41 -2.97
CA ASP A 83 -18.43 -8.37 -1.98
C ASP A 83 -17.94 -7.74 -0.68
N GLU A 84 -18.84 -7.04 0.01
CA GLU A 84 -18.53 -6.47 1.32
C GLU A 84 -18.27 -7.56 2.37
N ASP A 85 -17.60 -7.17 3.46
CA ASP A 85 -17.46 -8.00 4.64
C ASP A 85 -18.77 -7.93 5.46
N SER A 86 -19.80 -8.63 4.99
CA SER A 86 -21.21 -8.47 5.34
C SER A 86 -21.53 -8.58 6.85
N GLU A 87 -20.74 -9.35 7.58
CA GLU A 87 -20.92 -9.49 9.04
C GLU A 87 -20.65 -8.17 9.78
N GLN A 88 -19.99 -7.23 9.11
CA GLN A 88 -19.58 -5.96 9.68
C GLN A 88 -20.46 -4.79 9.25
N SER A 89 -21.32 -4.96 8.25
CA SER A 89 -22.15 -3.86 7.71
C SER A 89 -23.08 -3.20 8.73
N SER A 90 -23.51 -3.97 9.75
CA SER A 90 -24.31 -3.47 10.88
C SER A 90 -23.48 -3.07 12.10
N PHE A 91 -22.18 -3.14 12.00
CA PHE A 91 -21.28 -2.91 13.12
C PHE A 91 -21.25 -1.44 13.53
N LYS A 92 -21.24 -1.21 14.84
CA LYS A 92 -21.08 0.14 15.40
C LYS A 92 -19.59 0.48 15.40
N ILE A 93 -19.22 1.40 14.51
CA ILE A 93 -17.84 1.77 14.27
C ILE A 93 -17.56 3.08 14.98
N SER A 94 -16.48 3.10 15.78
CA SER A 94 -16.15 4.25 16.61
C SER A 94 -17.30 4.61 17.53
N LYS A 95 -17.87 5.81 17.39
CA LYS A 95 -19.03 6.29 18.16
C LYS A 95 -20.28 6.46 17.31
N GLU A 96 -20.16 6.17 16.02
CA GLU A 96 -21.24 6.34 15.06
C GLU A 96 -21.80 4.98 14.66
N TYR A 97 -23.09 4.96 14.40
CA TYR A 97 -23.78 3.80 13.84
C TYR A 97 -24.02 4.03 12.35
N PHE A 98 -23.57 3.06 11.55
CA PHE A 98 -23.77 3.07 10.10
C PHE A 98 -24.87 2.08 9.75
N PRO A 99 -26.00 2.54 9.16
CA PRO A 99 -27.11 1.66 8.83
C PRO A 99 -26.71 0.69 7.70
N PRO A 100 -26.98 -0.63 7.86
CA PRO A 100 -26.56 -1.65 6.90
C PRO A 100 -27.08 -1.44 5.47
N GLU A 101 -28.30 -0.88 5.35
CA GLU A 101 -28.98 -0.71 4.08
C GLU A 101 -28.33 0.33 3.17
N THR A 102 -27.56 1.24 3.77
CA THR A 102 -26.93 2.36 3.06
C THR A 102 -25.41 2.41 3.27
N THR A 103 -24.85 1.31 3.75
CA THR A 103 -23.40 1.27 4.06
C THR A 103 -22.79 -0.02 3.56
N ILE A 104 -21.65 0.10 2.90
CA ILE A 104 -20.79 -1.03 2.51
C ILE A 104 -19.50 -0.93 3.33
N VAL A 105 -19.06 -2.01 3.94
CA VAL A 105 -17.84 -2.02 4.76
C VAL A 105 -16.84 -3.06 4.28
N TYR A 106 -15.57 -2.65 4.30
CA TYR A 106 -14.44 -3.52 3.98
C TYR A 106 -13.44 -3.50 5.12
N PHE A 107 -13.08 -4.67 5.62
CA PHE A 107 -11.99 -4.83 6.58
C PHE A 107 -10.65 -4.52 5.92
N LEU A 108 -9.85 -3.66 6.55
CA LEU A 108 -8.56 -3.23 6.02
C LEU A 108 -7.37 -3.93 6.69
N GLY A 109 -7.61 -4.55 7.84
CA GLY A 109 -6.58 -5.15 8.68
C GLY A 109 -6.58 -4.62 10.10
N VAL A 110 -5.58 -4.99 10.86
CA VAL A 110 -5.40 -4.61 12.26
C VAL A 110 -4.35 -3.50 12.39
N ASP A 111 -4.62 -2.53 13.24
CA ASP A 111 -3.67 -1.49 13.64
C ASP A 111 -3.45 -1.59 15.16
N TYR A 112 -2.31 -2.14 15.56
CA TYR A 112 -2.01 -2.52 16.95
C TYR A 112 -3.03 -3.52 17.50
N MET A 113 -4.05 -3.08 18.23
CA MET A 113 -5.12 -3.92 18.78
C MET A 113 -6.50 -3.58 18.20
N ASP A 114 -6.58 -2.58 17.34
CA ASP A 114 -7.82 -2.08 16.77
C ASP A 114 -8.02 -2.54 15.34
N PHE A 115 -9.27 -2.71 14.93
CA PHE A 115 -9.63 -3.08 13.57
C PHE A 115 -9.83 -1.82 12.71
N CYS A 116 -9.25 -1.85 11.50
CA CYS A 116 -9.41 -0.77 10.53
C CYS A 116 -10.46 -1.15 9.49
N TRP A 117 -11.33 -0.21 9.15
CA TRP A 117 -12.45 -0.38 8.23
C TRP A 117 -12.48 0.73 7.19
N LEU A 118 -12.76 0.39 5.94
CA LEU A 118 -13.23 1.32 4.93
C LEU A 118 -14.76 1.27 4.94
N ILE A 119 -15.38 2.40 5.22
CA ILE A 119 -16.83 2.55 5.33
C ILE A 119 -17.28 3.43 4.18
N ILE A 120 -18.16 2.91 3.34
CA ILE A 120 -18.69 3.58 2.16
C ILE A 120 -20.18 3.82 2.39
N SER A 121 -20.61 5.07 2.41
CA SER A 121 -22.00 5.47 2.57
C SER A 121 -22.66 5.72 1.22
N LEU A 122 -23.82 5.09 1.04
CA LEU A 122 -24.63 5.19 -0.18
C LEU A 122 -25.83 6.09 0.04
N GLU A 123 -26.22 6.80 -1.01
CA GLU A 123 -27.50 7.51 -1.12
C GLU A 123 -28.08 7.17 -2.50
N ASP A 124 -29.26 6.60 -2.53
CA ASP A 124 -29.95 6.12 -3.75
C ASP A 124 -29.07 5.14 -4.58
N GLY A 125 -28.32 4.28 -3.90
CA GLY A 125 -27.45 3.29 -4.55
C GLY A 125 -26.16 3.85 -5.16
N VAL A 126 -25.80 5.10 -4.84
CA VAL A 126 -24.60 5.80 -5.30
C VAL A 126 -23.76 6.21 -4.11
N VAL A 127 -22.44 6.09 -4.21
CA VAL A 127 -21.51 6.49 -3.17
C VAL A 127 -21.55 8.00 -2.95
N ARG A 128 -21.97 8.40 -1.76
CA ARG A 128 -21.98 9.78 -1.32
C ARG A 128 -20.71 10.19 -0.61
N SER A 129 -20.22 9.32 0.26
CA SER A 129 -19.00 9.56 1.04
C SER A 129 -18.35 8.26 1.46
N TYR A 130 -17.12 8.34 1.90
CA TYR A 130 -16.42 7.24 2.54
C TYR A 130 -15.52 7.77 3.65
N CYS A 131 -15.20 6.91 4.61
CA CYS A 131 -14.21 7.18 5.65
C CYS A 131 -13.43 5.91 5.99
N ILE A 132 -12.27 6.08 6.62
CA ILE A 132 -11.52 5.00 7.25
C ILE A 132 -11.64 5.21 8.74
N ASP A 133 -12.12 4.20 9.44
CA ASP A 133 -12.31 4.23 10.89
C ASP A 133 -11.60 3.07 11.57
N VAL A 134 -11.32 3.25 12.86
CA VAL A 134 -10.58 2.31 13.70
C VAL A 134 -11.39 2.03 14.95
N THR A 135 -11.62 0.75 15.26
CA THR A 135 -12.45 0.30 16.40
C THR A 135 -11.69 -0.58 17.37
#